data_241e7773c2c0db2d21cd09d752c51bd9
#
_entry.id   241e7773c2c0db2d21cd09d752c51bd9
#
_cell.length_a   1.000
_cell.length_b   1.000
_cell.length_c   1.000
_cell.angle_alpha   90.00
_cell.angle_beta   90.00
_cell.angle_gamma   90.00
#
_symmetry.space_group_name_H-M   'P 1'
#
loop_
_entity.id
_entity.type
_entity.pdbx_description
1 polymer ?
#
loop_
_entity_poly.entity_id
_entity_poly.type
_entity_poly.pdbx_seq_one_letter_code
_entity_poly.pdbx_strand_id
1 'polypeptide(L)'
;MFTSCSKEEDATNFITLDEYAPSIIGKYIVYDLDSTKFINFGTKDTVISYQVKLEVDGMMTDNLDRPAYRIARYIRKTAADPWVSDYHTFMMVKTISSVEFIENNMRFLKLKFPIKNDFTWKGNAFIDTYSPESEVRYLEDWDYTYENVNEPLTLGSYTFDSTLTVNQRNEIINDPSNHNVYSEINIGIEKYAKGIGMVYRNFLHREYQPPTPGESDGYALGYGITMTMIDHN
;
A
#
# COMPACT_ATOMS: atom_id res chain seq x y z
N MET A 1 -53.38 -20.30 -23.00
CA MET A 1 -52.76 -19.58 -21.87
C MET A 1 -51.26 -19.85 -21.93
N PHE A 2 -50.47 -18.89 -22.35
CA PHE A 2 -49.00 -18.98 -22.34
C PHE A 2 -48.53 -18.23 -21.10
N THR A 3 -48.00 -18.94 -20.11
CA THR A 3 -47.30 -18.37 -18.98
C THR A 3 -45.88 -17.98 -19.43
N SER A 4 -45.62 -16.70 -19.57
CA SER A 4 -44.28 -16.14 -19.75
C SER A 4 -43.53 -16.25 -18.41
N CYS A 5 -42.50 -17.09 -18.33
CA CYS A 5 -41.53 -17.01 -17.26
C CYS A 5 -40.65 -15.77 -17.53
N SER A 6 -40.87 -14.71 -16.78
CA SER A 6 -39.90 -13.62 -16.65
C SER A 6 -38.73 -14.16 -15.84
N LYS A 7 -37.57 -14.33 -16.48
CA LYS A 7 -36.33 -14.54 -15.81
C LYS A 7 -35.99 -13.20 -15.15
N GLU A 8 -36.15 -13.11 -13.84
CA GLU A 8 -35.50 -12.04 -13.08
C GLU A 8 -33.97 -12.24 -13.27
N GLU A 9 -33.37 -11.34 -14.02
CA GLU A 9 -31.92 -11.21 -14.01
C GLU A 9 -31.58 -10.66 -12.62
N ASP A 10 -31.07 -11.51 -11.73
CA ASP A 10 -30.36 -11.05 -10.55
C ASP A 10 -29.28 -10.10 -11.05
N ALA A 11 -29.43 -8.81 -10.79
CA ALA A 11 -28.39 -7.83 -10.97
C ALA A 11 -27.28 -8.18 -9.97
N THR A 12 -26.39 -9.07 -10.38
CA THR A 12 -25.18 -9.39 -9.63
C THR A 12 -24.41 -8.09 -9.49
N ASN A 13 -24.46 -7.52 -8.31
CA ASN A 13 -23.69 -6.32 -7.94
C ASN A 13 -22.21 -6.70 -7.98
N PHE A 14 -21.57 -6.58 -9.14
CA PHE A 14 -20.15 -6.80 -9.27
C PHE A 14 -19.40 -5.68 -8.56
N ILE A 15 -18.57 -6.05 -7.59
CA ILE A 15 -17.65 -5.13 -6.94
C ILE A 15 -16.65 -4.64 -8.00
N THR A 16 -16.54 -3.33 -8.17
CA THR A 16 -15.68 -2.73 -9.17
C THR A 16 -14.42 -2.12 -8.53
N LEU A 17 -13.35 -2.02 -9.32
CA LEU A 17 -12.12 -1.36 -8.87
C LEU A 17 -12.36 0.13 -8.53
N ASP A 18 -13.30 0.78 -9.20
CA ASP A 18 -13.67 2.19 -8.96
C ASP A 18 -14.22 2.43 -7.55
N GLU A 19 -14.86 1.43 -6.97
CA GLU A 19 -15.40 1.53 -5.62
C GLU A 19 -14.29 1.65 -4.56
N TYR A 20 -13.13 1.02 -4.79
CA TYR A 20 -12.01 1.01 -3.85
C TYR A 20 -10.84 1.91 -4.27
N ALA A 21 -10.88 2.51 -5.44
CA ALA A 21 -9.91 3.48 -5.92
C ALA A 21 -10.60 4.64 -6.65
N PRO A 22 -11.42 5.44 -5.96
CA PRO A 22 -12.10 6.58 -6.58
C PRO A 22 -11.09 7.62 -7.07
N SER A 23 -11.22 8.04 -8.35
CA SER A 23 -10.26 8.92 -9.03
C SER A 23 -10.94 10.22 -9.40
N ILE A 24 -11.38 10.98 -8.42
CA ILE A 24 -12.08 12.26 -8.59
C ILE A 24 -11.09 13.38 -8.28
N ILE A 25 -10.92 14.34 -9.21
CA ILE A 25 -10.06 15.51 -8.99
C ILE A 25 -10.57 16.30 -7.77
N GLY A 26 -9.65 16.65 -6.87
CA GLY A 26 -9.94 17.30 -5.60
C GLY A 26 -10.23 16.33 -4.46
N LYS A 27 -10.38 15.02 -4.73
CA LYS A 27 -10.48 14.02 -3.67
C LYS A 27 -9.15 13.87 -2.94
N TYR A 28 -9.19 13.87 -1.62
CA TYR A 28 -8.00 13.68 -0.80
C TYR A 28 -8.24 12.70 0.35
N ILE A 29 -7.15 12.16 0.86
CA ILE A 29 -7.09 11.38 2.10
C ILE A 29 -5.90 11.88 2.92
N VAL A 30 -6.12 12.09 4.22
CA VAL A 30 -5.09 12.48 5.19
C VAL A 30 -4.76 11.29 6.07
N TYR A 31 -3.47 11.08 6.31
CA TYR A 31 -2.98 9.99 7.16
C TYR A 31 -2.06 10.53 8.25
N ASP A 32 -2.14 9.92 9.44
CA ASP A 32 -1.00 9.85 10.32
C ASP A 32 -0.02 8.84 9.72
N LEU A 33 1.24 9.25 9.59
CA LEU A 33 2.30 8.44 9.00
C LEU A 33 3.45 8.30 9.99
N ASP A 34 3.77 7.04 10.31
CA ASP A 34 4.94 6.66 11.08
C ASP A 34 5.99 6.06 10.15
N SER A 35 7.17 6.67 10.11
CA SER A 35 8.32 6.19 9.34
C SER A 35 9.36 5.58 10.26
N THR A 36 9.52 4.27 10.21
CA THR A 36 10.59 3.55 10.91
C THR A 36 11.88 3.63 10.11
N LYS A 37 12.94 4.09 10.75
CA LYS A 37 14.28 4.20 10.18
C LYS A 37 15.31 3.51 11.06
N PHE A 38 16.28 2.87 10.44
CA PHE A 38 17.44 2.31 11.10
C PHE A 38 18.57 3.34 11.05
N ILE A 39 19.05 3.77 12.21
CA ILE A 39 20.02 4.85 12.39
C ILE A 39 21.29 4.33 13.08
N ASN A 40 22.33 5.16 13.17
CA ASN A 40 23.62 4.78 13.77
C ASN A 40 24.16 3.49 13.12
N PHE A 41 24.25 3.48 11.79
CA PHE A 41 24.67 2.31 11.01
C PHE A 41 23.80 1.06 11.26
N GLY A 42 22.52 1.23 11.55
CA GLY A 42 21.57 0.12 11.73
C GLY A 42 21.54 -0.47 13.15
N THR A 43 22.32 0.06 14.10
CA THR A 43 22.35 -0.45 15.48
C THR A 43 21.16 0.02 16.32
N LYS A 44 20.42 1.01 15.83
CA LYS A 44 19.19 1.54 16.48
C LYS A 44 18.12 1.80 15.46
N ASP A 45 16.88 1.69 15.90
CA ASP A 45 15.72 2.14 15.15
C ASP A 45 15.10 3.40 15.77
N THR A 46 14.39 4.14 14.97
CA THR A 46 13.62 5.31 15.40
C THR A 46 12.36 5.44 14.56
N VAL A 47 11.29 5.94 15.16
CA VAL A 47 10.05 6.26 14.46
C VAL A 47 9.91 7.78 14.37
N ILE A 48 9.67 8.27 13.16
CA ILE A 48 9.40 9.69 12.90
C ILE A 48 7.96 9.80 12.45
N SER A 49 7.13 10.47 13.27
CA SER A 49 5.71 10.67 12.99
C SER A 49 5.46 12.03 12.36
N TYR A 50 4.57 12.07 11.38
CA TYR A 50 4.06 13.28 10.72
C TYR A 50 2.74 12.97 10.00
N GLN A 51 2.08 13.99 9.48
CA GLN A 51 0.87 13.81 8.70
C GLN A 51 1.13 14.01 7.21
N VAL A 52 0.50 13.20 6.38
CA VAL A 52 0.53 13.35 4.92
C VAL A 52 -0.88 13.44 4.37
N LYS A 53 -1.06 14.30 3.37
CA LYS A 53 -2.27 14.38 2.56
C LYS A 53 -1.91 13.94 1.15
N LEU A 54 -2.64 12.96 0.63
CA LEU A 54 -2.61 12.56 -0.77
C LEU A 54 -3.86 13.11 -1.46
N GLU A 55 -3.68 13.87 -2.54
CA GLU A 55 -4.77 14.54 -3.25
C GLU A 55 -4.69 14.25 -4.75
N VAL A 56 -5.79 13.84 -5.34
CA VAL A 56 -5.91 13.74 -6.80
C VAL A 56 -6.02 15.15 -7.35
N ASP A 57 -4.92 15.72 -7.86
CA ASP A 57 -4.85 17.12 -8.24
C ASP A 57 -4.96 17.37 -9.75
N GLY A 58 -5.00 16.34 -10.57
CA GLY A 58 -5.15 16.48 -12.00
C GLY A 58 -5.07 15.18 -12.79
N MET A 59 -5.20 15.31 -14.09
CA MET A 59 -4.98 14.24 -15.04
C MET A 59 -3.68 14.46 -15.81
N MET A 60 -3.08 13.36 -16.23
CA MET A 60 -1.88 13.30 -17.03
C MET A 60 -1.95 12.08 -17.96
N THR A 61 -0.90 11.84 -18.71
CA THR A 61 -0.74 10.65 -19.54
C THR A 61 0.47 9.86 -19.06
N ASP A 62 0.38 8.54 -18.98
CA ASP A 62 1.53 7.70 -18.66
C ASP A 62 2.41 7.48 -19.91
N ASN A 63 3.51 6.75 -19.75
CA ASN A 63 4.47 6.44 -20.82
C ASN A 63 3.94 5.47 -21.90
N LEU A 64 2.71 4.98 -21.77
CA LEU A 64 1.98 4.18 -22.75
C LEU A 64 0.79 4.94 -23.36
N ASP A 65 0.78 6.28 -23.23
CA ASP A 65 -0.29 7.16 -23.65
C ASP A 65 -1.67 6.84 -23.05
N ARG A 66 -1.71 6.22 -21.85
CA ARG A 66 -2.94 5.94 -21.14
C ARG A 66 -3.31 7.08 -20.20
N PRO A 67 -4.60 7.39 -20.04
CA PRO A 67 -5.05 8.36 -19.03
C PRO A 67 -4.62 7.93 -17.62
N ALA A 68 -4.07 8.87 -16.88
CA ALA A 68 -3.60 8.68 -15.52
C ALA A 68 -4.03 9.84 -14.63
N TYR A 69 -4.12 9.59 -13.34
CA TYR A 69 -4.40 10.59 -12.32
C TYR A 69 -3.11 10.94 -11.60
N ARG A 70 -2.81 12.23 -11.54
CA ARG A 70 -1.72 12.76 -10.73
C ARG A 70 -2.19 12.87 -9.28
N ILE A 71 -1.36 12.39 -8.34
CA ILE A 71 -1.61 12.46 -6.91
C ILE A 71 -0.49 13.28 -6.30
N ALA A 72 -0.83 14.47 -5.80
CA ALA A 72 0.08 15.31 -5.07
C ALA A 72 0.16 14.89 -3.61
N ARG A 73 1.35 14.96 -3.03
CA ARG A 73 1.58 14.72 -1.61
C ARG A 73 1.95 16.02 -0.89
N TYR A 74 1.30 16.22 0.24
CA TYR A 74 1.59 17.30 1.16
C TYR A 74 1.95 16.71 2.52
N ILE A 75 2.81 17.39 3.25
CA ILE A 75 3.31 16.97 4.54
C ILE A 75 3.15 18.09 5.58
N ARG A 76 2.91 17.73 6.84
CA ARG A 76 3.02 18.61 7.99
C ARG A 76 3.48 17.82 9.21
N LYS A 77 4.12 18.48 10.17
CA LYS A 77 4.61 17.80 11.37
C LYS A 77 3.48 17.45 12.34
N THR A 78 2.56 18.38 12.53
CA THR A 78 1.39 18.23 13.43
C THR A 78 0.14 18.84 12.78
N ALA A 79 -1.03 18.58 13.35
CA ALA A 79 -2.29 19.16 12.89
C ALA A 79 -2.32 20.70 12.95
N ALA A 80 -1.49 21.32 13.78
CA ALA A 80 -1.40 22.79 13.91
C ALA A 80 -0.53 23.45 12.83
N ASP A 81 0.29 22.66 12.13
CA ASP A 81 1.19 23.16 11.10
C ASP A 81 0.49 23.28 9.75
N PRO A 82 0.91 24.23 8.89
CA PRO A 82 0.41 24.33 7.53
C PRO A 82 0.86 23.13 6.69
N TRP A 83 0.05 22.76 5.69
CA TRP A 83 0.43 21.81 4.68
C TRP A 83 1.52 22.38 3.76
N VAL A 84 2.57 21.61 3.54
CA VAL A 84 3.68 21.95 2.64
C VAL A 84 3.78 20.86 1.59
N SER A 85 3.93 21.23 0.32
CA SER A 85 4.23 20.23 -0.73
C SER A 85 5.59 19.61 -0.46
N ASP A 86 5.67 18.30 -0.50
CA ASP A 86 6.95 17.61 -0.35
C ASP A 86 7.60 17.26 -1.69
N TYR A 87 7.05 17.82 -2.77
CA TYR A 87 7.50 17.64 -4.16
C TYR A 87 7.46 16.20 -4.69
N HIS A 88 6.92 15.25 -3.92
CA HIS A 88 6.63 13.93 -4.43
C HIS A 88 5.28 13.93 -5.12
N THR A 89 5.24 13.37 -6.30
CA THR A 89 4.01 13.09 -7.04
C THR A 89 3.94 11.61 -7.34
N PHE A 90 2.73 11.09 -7.21
CA PHE A 90 2.43 9.73 -7.60
C PHE A 90 1.51 9.75 -8.80
N MET A 91 1.47 8.65 -9.50
CA MET A 91 0.56 8.48 -10.62
C MET A 91 -0.27 7.23 -10.40
N MET A 92 -1.58 7.34 -10.61
CA MET A 92 -2.50 6.21 -10.60
C MET A 92 -3.06 6.01 -12.01
N VAL A 93 -2.89 4.81 -12.55
CA VAL A 93 -3.47 4.39 -13.82
C VAL A 93 -4.55 3.36 -13.53
N LYS A 94 -5.74 3.59 -14.09
CA LYS A 94 -6.86 2.65 -13.96
C LYS A 94 -7.12 2.00 -15.31
N THR A 95 -7.20 0.69 -15.28
CA THR A 95 -7.62 -0.12 -16.43
C THR A 95 -8.92 -0.85 -16.09
N ILE A 96 -9.49 -1.54 -17.06
CA ILE A 96 -10.68 -2.37 -16.81
C ILE A 96 -10.41 -3.51 -15.80
N SER A 97 -9.14 -3.91 -15.63
CA SER A 97 -8.76 -5.08 -14.85
C SER A 97 -7.80 -4.78 -13.69
N SER A 98 -7.30 -3.56 -13.56
CA SER A 98 -6.32 -3.22 -12.52
C SER A 98 -6.29 -1.75 -12.15
N VAL A 99 -5.81 -1.48 -10.94
CA VAL A 99 -5.33 -0.18 -10.49
C VAL A 99 -3.83 -0.27 -10.31
N GLU A 100 -3.11 0.51 -11.11
CA GLU A 100 -1.67 0.62 -11.06
C GLU A 100 -1.29 1.91 -10.32
N PHE A 101 -0.33 1.82 -9.42
CA PHE A 101 0.17 2.98 -8.68
C PHE A 101 1.67 3.10 -8.88
N ILE A 102 2.12 4.27 -9.33
CA ILE A 102 3.51 4.54 -9.59
C ILE A 102 4.03 5.46 -8.49
N GLU A 103 4.97 4.95 -7.71
CA GLU A 103 5.71 5.67 -6.67
C GLU A 103 7.21 5.39 -6.82
N ASN A 104 8.06 6.40 -6.71
CA ASN A 104 9.52 6.28 -6.84
C ASN A 104 9.96 5.55 -8.12
N ASN A 105 9.32 5.83 -9.25
CA ASN A 105 9.51 5.16 -10.56
C ASN A 105 9.20 3.64 -10.56
N MET A 106 8.62 3.11 -9.51
CA MET A 106 8.16 1.72 -9.45
C MET A 106 6.66 1.66 -9.70
N ARG A 107 6.24 0.74 -10.56
CA ARG A 107 4.83 0.51 -10.91
C ARG A 107 4.31 -0.72 -10.19
N PHE A 108 3.40 -0.51 -9.26
CA PHE A 108 2.73 -1.55 -8.49
C PHE A 108 1.33 -1.81 -9.04
N LEU A 109 0.93 -3.07 -9.16
CA LEU A 109 -0.46 -3.49 -9.39
C LEU A 109 -1.17 -3.56 -8.03
N LYS A 110 -1.71 -2.44 -7.55
CA LYS A 110 -2.29 -2.35 -6.20
C LYS A 110 -3.60 -3.11 -6.04
N LEU A 111 -4.48 -3.01 -7.04
CA LEU A 111 -5.73 -3.76 -7.08
C LEU A 111 -5.87 -4.45 -8.44
N LYS A 112 -6.51 -5.62 -8.46
CA LYS A 112 -6.73 -6.40 -9.68
C LYS A 112 -8.11 -7.07 -9.65
N PHE A 113 -8.81 -7.07 -10.80
CA PHE A 113 -10.07 -7.78 -10.98
C PHE A 113 -9.83 -9.28 -11.22
N PRO A 114 -10.67 -10.19 -10.70
CA PRO A 114 -11.87 -9.93 -9.89
C PRO A 114 -11.54 -9.65 -8.42
N ILE A 115 -12.32 -8.77 -7.79
CA ILE A 115 -12.23 -8.53 -6.35
C ILE A 115 -13.00 -9.62 -5.61
N LYS A 116 -12.28 -10.57 -5.04
CA LYS A 116 -12.84 -11.66 -4.22
C LYS A 116 -11.77 -12.21 -3.26
N ASN A 117 -12.19 -12.75 -2.14
CA ASN A 117 -11.28 -13.41 -1.20
C ASN A 117 -10.44 -14.48 -1.92
N ASP A 118 -9.20 -14.62 -1.50
CA ASP A 118 -8.22 -15.59 -1.99
C ASP A 118 -7.81 -15.42 -3.46
N PHE A 119 -8.22 -14.32 -4.12
CA PHE A 119 -7.70 -14.01 -5.45
C PHE A 119 -6.29 -13.44 -5.32
N THR A 120 -5.33 -14.05 -6.02
CA THR A 120 -3.90 -13.75 -5.93
C THR A 120 -3.36 -13.22 -7.24
N TRP A 121 -2.40 -12.26 -7.17
CA TRP A 121 -1.70 -11.74 -8.34
C TRP A 121 -0.29 -11.27 -7.99
N LYS A 122 0.57 -11.16 -9.00
CA LYS A 122 1.91 -10.57 -8.90
C LYS A 122 1.78 -9.04 -8.86
N GLY A 123 1.79 -8.45 -7.65
CA GLY A 123 1.67 -7.00 -7.47
C GLY A 123 2.87 -6.21 -7.99
N ASN A 124 4.05 -6.83 -7.99
CA ASN A 124 5.33 -6.26 -8.40
C ASN A 124 5.75 -6.65 -9.81
N ALA A 125 4.81 -7.12 -10.67
CA ALA A 125 5.12 -7.66 -12.00
C ALA A 125 5.85 -6.70 -12.95
N PHE A 126 5.83 -5.40 -12.69
CA PHE A 126 6.51 -4.37 -13.49
C PHE A 126 7.80 -3.86 -12.84
N ILE A 127 8.23 -4.46 -11.76
CA ILE A 127 9.42 -4.06 -11.00
C ILE A 127 10.50 -5.10 -11.21
N ASP A 128 11.71 -4.64 -11.54
CA ASP A 128 12.87 -5.53 -11.60
C ASP A 128 13.31 -5.89 -10.18
N THR A 129 12.93 -7.08 -9.75
CA THR A 129 13.30 -7.64 -8.44
C THR A 129 14.39 -8.72 -8.54
N TYR A 130 14.84 -9.06 -9.76
CA TYR A 130 15.73 -10.20 -10.03
C TYR A 130 17.18 -9.80 -10.33
N SER A 131 17.38 -8.62 -10.94
CA SER A 131 18.74 -8.17 -11.29
C SER A 131 19.62 -8.06 -10.04
N PRO A 132 20.89 -8.50 -10.11
CA PRO A 132 21.83 -8.35 -9.00
C PRO A 132 21.99 -6.90 -8.52
N GLU A 133 21.81 -5.93 -9.41
CA GLU A 133 21.92 -4.49 -9.15
C GLU A 133 20.61 -3.87 -8.59
N SER A 134 19.52 -4.65 -8.48
CA SER A 134 18.27 -4.13 -7.97
C SER A 134 18.33 -3.91 -6.46
N GLU A 135 18.03 -2.69 -6.02
CA GLU A 135 17.94 -2.31 -4.61
C GLU A 135 16.64 -2.82 -3.94
N VAL A 136 15.71 -3.37 -4.74
CA VAL A 136 14.38 -3.81 -4.26
C VAL A 136 14.17 -5.32 -4.44
N ARG A 137 15.25 -6.09 -4.39
CA ARG A 137 15.19 -7.56 -4.50
C ARG A 137 14.33 -8.22 -3.43
N TYR A 138 14.17 -7.62 -2.27
CA TYR A 138 13.28 -8.07 -1.21
C TYR A 138 11.79 -8.12 -1.63
N LEU A 139 11.41 -7.44 -2.72
CA LEU A 139 10.07 -7.50 -3.31
C LEU A 139 9.86 -8.72 -4.23
N GLU A 140 10.88 -9.57 -4.42
CA GLU A 140 10.76 -10.78 -5.20
C GLU A 140 9.72 -11.72 -4.58
N ASP A 141 8.92 -12.36 -5.43
CA ASP A 141 7.88 -13.32 -5.03
C ASP A 141 6.79 -12.80 -4.07
N TRP A 142 6.58 -11.48 -4.02
CA TRP A 142 5.43 -10.94 -3.33
C TRP A 142 4.15 -11.17 -4.14
N ASP A 143 3.36 -12.15 -3.68
CA ASP A 143 2.04 -12.45 -4.23
C ASP A 143 0.98 -11.72 -3.40
N TYR A 144 0.32 -10.75 -4.05
CA TYR A 144 -0.75 -10.00 -3.43
C TYR A 144 -2.02 -10.84 -3.40
N THR A 145 -2.72 -10.85 -2.27
CA THR A 145 -3.94 -11.64 -2.08
C THR A 145 -5.02 -10.76 -1.45
N TYR A 146 -6.25 -10.88 -1.93
CA TYR A 146 -7.39 -10.26 -1.26
C TYR A 146 -7.86 -11.08 -0.06
N GLU A 147 -8.10 -10.37 1.04
CA GLU A 147 -8.67 -10.90 2.27
C GLU A 147 -9.80 -9.95 2.76
N ASN A 148 -10.75 -10.47 3.50
CA ASN A 148 -11.82 -9.70 4.15
C ASN A 148 -12.59 -8.79 3.14
N VAL A 149 -12.86 -9.31 1.95
CA VAL A 149 -13.57 -8.56 0.91
C VAL A 149 -15.02 -8.32 1.32
N ASN A 150 -15.44 -7.06 1.26
CA ASN A 150 -16.76 -6.58 1.62
C ASN A 150 -17.10 -6.76 3.12
N GLU A 151 -16.08 -6.77 3.98
CA GLU A 151 -16.24 -6.83 5.43
C GLU A 151 -16.14 -5.44 6.08
N PRO A 152 -16.81 -5.22 7.23
CA PRO A 152 -16.69 -3.97 7.96
C PRO A 152 -15.32 -3.85 8.64
N LEU A 153 -14.86 -2.62 8.81
CA LEU A 153 -13.60 -2.29 9.49
C LEU A 153 -13.78 -1.07 10.38
N THR A 154 -13.31 -1.14 11.62
CA THR A 154 -13.14 0.03 12.47
C THR A 154 -11.65 0.40 12.54
N LEU A 155 -11.33 1.66 12.25
CA LEU A 155 -9.98 2.20 12.27
C LEU A 155 -10.00 3.58 12.95
N GLY A 156 -9.44 3.66 14.16
CA GLY A 156 -9.55 4.87 14.97
C GLY A 156 -11.01 5.25 15.28
N SER A 157 -11.40 6.45 14.88
CA SER A 157 -12.79 6.93 15.02
C SER A 157 -13.72 6.60 13.85
N TYR A 158 -13.19 5.99 12.80
CA TYR A 158 -13.95 5.66 11.59
C TYR A 158 -14.42 4.21 11.61
N THR A 159 -15.66 3.99 11.17
CA THR A 159 -16.21 2.67 10.89
C THR A 159 -16.66 2.64 9.43
N PHE A 160 -16.16 1.68 8.67
CA PHE A 160 -16.47 1.45 7.27
C PHE A 160 -17.31 0.18 7.15
N ASP A 161 -18.41 0.24 6.42
CA ASP A 161 -19.31 -0.91 6.24
C ASP A 161 -18.72 -1.95 5.28
N SER A 162 -17.93 -1.52 4.32
CA SER A 162 -17.37 -2.36 3.28
C SER A 162 -15.91 -2.01 3.01
N THR A 163 -15.02 -2.96 3.27
CA THR A 163 -13.59 -2.85 3.04
C THR A 163 -13.05 -4.07 2.30
N LEU A 164 -11.80 -4.00 1.90
CA LEU A 164 -10.98 -5.13 1.51
C LEU A 164 -9.56 -4.95 2.04
N THR A 165 -8.90 -6.06 2.29
CA THR A 165 -7.48 -6.11 2.62
C THR A 165 -6.71 -6.68 1.44
N VAL A 166 -5.58 -6.06 1.10
CA VAL A 166 -4.56 -6.60 0.21
C VAL A 166 -3.39 -7.02 1.08
N ASN A 167 -3.23 -8.31 1.27
CA ASN A 167 -2.05 -8.89 1.88
C ASN A 167 -1.00 -9.05 0.78
N GLN A 168 0.09 -8.27 0.86
CA GLN A 168 1.16 -8.26 -0.14
C GLN A 168 2.30 -9.21 0.25
N ARG A 169 2.63 -9.26 1.52
CA ARG A 169 3.58 -10.16 2.15
C ARG A 169 3.37 -10.19 3.66
N ASN A 170 3.56 -11.35 4.26
CA ASN A 170 3.64 -11.51 5.71
C ASN A 170 4.62 -12.64 6.00
N GLU A 171 5.91 -12.28 6.06
CA GLU A 171 6.99 -13.25 6.20
C GLU A 171 7.98 -12.81 7.27
N ILE A 172 8.36 -13.75 8.09
CA ILE A 172 9.43 -13.60 9.07
C ILE A 172 10.38 -14.79 8.91
N ILE A 173 11.64 -14.49 8.57
CA ILE A 173 12.71 -15.47 8.46
C ILE A 173 13.54 -15.42 9.74
N ASN A 174 13.63 -16.53 10.42
CA ASN A 174 14.22 -16.72 11.75
C ASN A 174 13.54 -15.86 12.83
N ASP A 175 13.97 -16.00 14.07
CA ASP A 175 13.44 -15.25 15.21
C ASP A 175 14.10 -13.87 15.29
N PRO A 176 13.35 -12.76 15.10
CA PRO A 176 13.92 -11.41 15.17
C PRO A 176 14.42 -11.01 16.54
N SER A 177 14.06 -11.74 17.60
CA SER A 177 14.56 -11.51 18.95
C SER A 177 15.91 -12.18 19.23
N ASN A 178 16.32 -13.11 18.36
CA ASN A 178 17.62 -13.77 18.47
C ASN A 178 18.69 -12.99 17.70
N HIS A 179 19.38 -12.11 18.40
CA HIS A 179 20.42 -11.25 17.80
C HIS A 179 21.72 -11.98 17.44
N ASN A 180 21.80 -13.30 17.61
CA ASN A 180 22.96 -14.10 17.21
C ASN A 180 22.83 -14.70 15.81
N VAL A 181 21.69 -14.53 15.15
CA VAL A 181 21.42 -15.08 13.82
C VAL A 181 20.85 -14.00 12.90
N TYR A 182 21.05 -14.18 11.60
CA TYR A 182 20.33 -13.41 10.59
C TYR A 182 18.83 -13.53 10.77
N SER A 183 18.11 -12.41 10.63
CA SER A 183 16.65 -12.43 10.54
C SER A 183 16.15 -11.42 9.53
N GLU A 184 15.00 -11.71 8.94
CA GLU A 184 14.35 -10.82 7.99
C GLU A 184 12.85 -10.73 8.29
N ILE A 185 12.29 -9.54 8.11
CA ILE A 185 10.86 -9.27 8.23
C ILE A 185 10.42 -8.57 6.96
N ASN A 186 9.45 -9.15 6.27
CA ASN A 186 8.77 -8.58 5.11
C ASN A 186 7.27 -8.55 5.37
N ILE A 187 6.73 -7.37 5.62
CA ILE A 187 5.30 -7.12 5.82
C ILE A 187 4.83 -6.10 4.81
N GLY A 188 3.76 -6.43 4.10
CA GLY A 188 3.05 -5.52 3.21
C GLY A 188 1.56 -5.76 3.33
N ILE A 189 0.82 -4.81 3.90
CA ILE A 189 -0.64 -4.88 4.08
C ILE A 189 -1.23 -3.53 3.72
N GLU A 190 -2.24 -3.52 2.86
CA GLU A 190 -3.04 -2.34 2.57
C GLU A 190 -4.52 -2.65 2.78
N LYS A 191 -5.28 -1.69 3.33
CA LYS A 191 -6.73 -1.81 3.47
C LYS A 191 -7.41 -0.66 2.75
N TYR A 192 -8.46 -0.99 2.05
CA TYR A 192 -9.22 -0.07 1.22
C TYR A 192 -10.67 -0.04 1.68
N ALA A 193 -11.26 1.15 1.78
CA ALA A 193 -12.68 1.33 2.08
C ALA A 193 -13.44 1.79 0.83
N LYS A 194 -14.63 1.25 0.65
CA LYS A 194 -15.51 1.55 -0.48
C LYS A 194 -15.85 3.05 -0.52
N GLY A 195 -15.70 3.66 -1.68
CA GLY A 195 -15.92 5.09 -1.91
C GLY A 195 -14.83 6.03 -1.41
N ILE A 196 -13.83 5.52 -0.67
CA ILE A 196 -12.77 6.33 -0.07
C ILE A 196 -11.43 6.06 -0.74
N GLY A 197 -11.00 4.81 -0.81
CA GLY A 197 -9.68 4.40 -1.27
C GLY A 197 -8.89 3.72 -0.15
N MET A 198 -7.56 3.80 -0.19
CA MET A 198 -6.69 3.21 0.82
C MET A 198 -6.87 3.94 2.16
N VAL A 199 -7.23 3.20 3.20
CA VAL A 199 -7.45 3.75 4.57
C VAL A 199 -6.35 3.34 5.55
N TYR A 200 -5.59 2.31 5.20
CA TYR A 200 -4.48 1.81 6.03
C TYR A 200 -3.40 1.19 5.15
N ARG A 201 -2.15 1.42 5.53
CA ARG A 201 -0.97 0.74 4.98
C ARG A 201 -0.01 0.41 6.10
N ASN A 202 0.50 -0.81 6.10
CA ASN A 202 1.65 -1.21 6.90
C ASN A 202 2.66 -1.88 5.98
N PHE A 203 3.84 -1.31 5.89
CA PHE A 203 4.95 -1.84 5.15
C PHE A 203 6.17 -1.88 6.06
N LEU A 204 6.83 -3.03 6.13
CA LEU A 204 8.12 -3.17 6.82
C LEU A 204 8.99 -4.13 6.02
N HIS A 205 10.15 -3.66 5.64
CA HIS A 205 11.27 -4.49 5.23
C HIS A 205 12.40 -4.25 6.22
N ARG A 206 12.86 -5.31 6.88
CA ARG A 206 13.96 -5.25 7.85
C ARG A 206 14.82 -6.49 7.68
N GLU A 207 16.08 -6.30 7.36
CA GLU A 207 17.12 -7.32 7.43
C GLU A 207 17.99 -7.05 8.66
N TYR A 208 18.22 -8.04 9.48
CA TYR A 208 19.16 -7.95 10.60
C TYR A 208 20.36 -8.85 10.37
N GLN A 209 21.55 -8.28 10.48
CA GLN A 209 22.82 -8.96 10.40
C GLN A 209 23.40 -9.09 11.82
N PRO A 210 23.73 -10.32 12.28
CA PRO A 210 24.35 -10.52 13.59
C PRO A 210 25.76 -9.94 13.62
N PRO A 211 26.32 -9.68 14.82
CA PRO A 211 27.69 -9.17 14.94
C PRO A 211 28.70 -10.16 14.36
N THR A 212 29.70 -9.63 13.68
CA THR A 212 30.85 -10.42 13.24
C THR A 212 31.84 -10.64 14.37
N PRO A 213 32.71 -11.67 14.29
CA PRO A 213 33.72 -11.90 15.33
C PRO A 213 34.57 -10.66 15.60
N GLY A 214 34.50 -10.17 16.84
CA GLY A 214 35.23 -8.96 17.27
C GLY A 214 34.37 -7.69 17.36
N GLU A 215 33.10 -7.73 16.91
CA GLU A 215 32.13 -6.66 17.06
C GLU A 215 31.15 -6.98 18.21
N SER A 216 30.64 -5.93 18.87
CA SER A 216 29.67 -6.09 19.97
C SER A 216 28.23 -6.11 19.48
N ASP A 217 27.95 -5.47 18.37
CA ASP A 217 26.59 -5.16 17.92
C ASP A 217 26.37 -5.63 16.47
N GLY A 218 25.20 -6.23 16.23
CA GLY A 218 24.67 -6.42 14.89
C GLY A 218 24.01 -5.15 14.39
N TYR A 219 23.53 -5.17 13.15
CA TYR A 219 22.86 -4.03 12.55
C TYR A 219 21.65 -4.45 11.71
N ALA A 220 20.68 -3.55 11.61
CA ALA A 220 19.51 -3.72 10.76
C ALA A 220 19.53 -2.76 9.57
N LEU A 221 19.07 -3.24 8.42
CA LEU A 221 18.83 -2.48 7.20
C LEU A 221 17.35 -2.50 6.84
N GLY A 222 16.94 -1.56 6.00
CA GLY A 222 15.57 -1.47 5.50
C GLY A 222 14.82 -0.25 6.01
N TYR A 223 13.51 -0.30 6.00
CA TYR A 223 12.63 0.77 6.48
C TYR A 223 11.21 0.25 6.73
N GLY A 224 10.42 1.03 7.47
CA GLY A 224 9.01 0.77 7.69
C GLY A 224 8.16 2.03 7.48
N ILE A 225 6.92 1.83 7.03
CA ILE A 225 5.91 2.88 6.90
C ILE A 225 4.58 2.33 7.39
N THR A 226 3.98 3.01 8.37
CA THR A 226 2.58 2.79 8.74
C THR A 226 1.79 4.05 8.43
N MET A 227 0.70 3.91 7.68
CA MET A 227 -0.22 5.00 7.38
C MET A 227 -1.61 4.63 7.88
N THR A 228 -2.21 5.51 8.67
CA THR A 228 -3.57 5.34 9.19
C THR A 228 -4.39 6.57 8.82
N MET A 229 -5.50 6.37 8.11
CA MET A 229 -6.38 7.46 7.70
C MET A 229 -6.97 8.17 8.91
N ILE A 230 -6.93 9.51 8.89
CA ILE A 230 -7.49 10.38 9.93
C ILE A 230 -8.48 11.41 9.38
N ASP A 231 -8.54 11.62 8.05
CA ASP A 231 -9.50 12.52 7.40
C ASP A 231 -9.60 12.23 5.89
N HIS A 232 -10.73 12.57 5.27
CA HIS A 232 -10.96 12.47 3.83
C HIS A 232 -12.16 13.33 3.39
N ASN A 233 -12.33 13.58 2.07
CA ASN A 233 -13.54 14.16 1.49
C ASN A 233 -14.26 13.23 0.52
#